data_e0b926f03fe41bbea203c6563cd324f2
#
_entry.id   e0b926f03fe41bbea203c6563cd324f2
#
_cell.length_a   1.000
_cell.length_b   1.000
_cell.length_c   1.000
_cell.angle_alpha   90.00
_cell.angle_beta   90.00
_cell.angle_gamma   90.00
#
_symmetry.space_group_name_H-M   'P 1'
#
loop_
_entity.id
_entity.type
_entity.pdbx_description
1 polymer ?
#
loop_
_entity_poly.entity_id
_entity_poly.type
_entity_poly.pdbx_seq_one_letter_code
_entity_poly.pdbx_strand_id
1 'polypeptide(L)'
;MLLKRRLKRKNLKLGALFSTGKDSVYALHIQDRLNYDVNCLITIDSKNKDSYMYHTPTINLAKKQAEALELPIIVQRTEGEKEIELKELELAMKKAKEEYKIQGIITGAIFSNYQRTRIEEICDKLNLKCYSPLWHMNQETVMKNLLKNDFKFIMTKIAAEGFSPEWLGQIINEKHIEKLIGLNKRLNINIAGEGGEFETFVLDAPLFKQKLKIEKTKMDKESNHSATLTINKVSLHEK
;
A
#
# COMPACT_ATOMS: atom_id res chain seq x y z
N MET A 1 11.82 -32.15 8.43
CA MET A 1 10.66 -31.42 8.98
C MET A 1 11.18 -30.45 10.05
N LEU A 2 11.62 -29.24 9.62
CA LEU A 2 12.12 -28.20 10.53
C LEU A 2 10.93 -27.50 11.16
N LEU A 3 10.69 -27.78 12.43
CA LEU A 3 9.77 -26.99 13.27
C LEU A 3 10.21 -25.52 13.22
N LYS A 4 9.48 -24.69 12.44
CA LYS A 4 9.61 -23.24 12.53
C LYS A 4 9.22 -22.84 13.95
N ARG A 5 10.21 -22.67 14.84
CA ARG A 5 9.99 -22.02 16.14
C ARG A 5 9.40 -20.64 15.81
N ARG A 6 8.09 -20.47 16.05
CA ARG A 6 7.49 -19.14 16.09
C ARG A 6 8.20 -18.38 17.20
N LEU A 7 9.04 -17.44 16.84
CA LEU A 7 9.60 -16.50 17.79
C LEU A 7 8.44 -15.81 18.51
N LYS A 8 8.57 -15.60 19.82
CA LYS A 8 7.55 -14.93 20.63
C LYS A 8 7.28 -13.55 20.01
N ARG A 9 6.01 -13.21 19.74
CA ARG A 9 5.67 -11.88 19.21
C ARG A 9 6.22 -10.81 20.12
N LYS A 10 6.76 -9.74 19.54
CA LYS A 10 7.16 -8.57 20.32
C LYS A 10 5.87 -7.94 20.84
N ASN A 11 5.82 -7.62 22.14
CA ASN A 11 4.64 -7.06 22.80
C ASN A 11 4.26 -5.64 22.32
N LEU A 12 4.79 -5.21 21.18
CA LEU A 12 4.54 -3.88 20.63
C LEU A 12 3.42 -3.96 19.59
N LYS A 13 2.30 -3.34 19.89
CA LYS A 13 1.12 -3.27 19.03
C LYS A 13 1.25 -2.15 18.00
N LEU A 14 1.08 -2.46 16.74
CA LEU A 14 1.22 -1.51 15.64
C LEU A 14 -0.09 -1.35 14.88
N GLY A 15 -0.34 -0.11 14.41
CA GLY A 15 -1.29 0.20 13.37
C GLY A 15 -0.54 0.37 12.04
N ALA A 16 -1.14 0.01 10.92
CA ALA A 16 -0.53 0.19 9.61
C ALA A 16 -1.31 1.22 8.78
N LEU A 17 -0.64 2.26 8.27
CA LEU A 17 -1.20 3.11 7.22
C LEU A 17 -1.33 2.27 5.95
N PHE A 18 -2.55 2.22 5.41
CA PHE A 18 -2.92 1.20 4.46
C PHE A 18 -3.63 1.77 3.23
N SER A 19 -2.98 1.71 2.07
CA SER A 19 -3.46 2.26 0.80
C SER A 19 -3.92 1.19 -0.20
N THR A 20 -3.94 -0.09 0.18
CA THR A 20 -4.21 -1.24 -0.70
C THR A 20 -3.09 -1.58 -1.70
N GLY A 21 -2.15 -0.67 -1.89
CA GLY A 21 -1.04 -0.82 -2.81
C GLY A 21 0.10 -1.70 -2.27
N LYS A 22 0.98 -2.09 -3.17
CA LYS A 22 2.11 -2.99 -2.90
C LYS A 22 2.99 -2.55 -1.72
N ASP A 23 3.24 -1.25 -1.56
CA ASP A 23 4.20 -0.74 -0.59
C ASP A 23 3.63 -0.80 0.84
N SER A 24 2.37 -0.40 1.03
CA SER A 24 1.71 -0.50 2.33
C SER A 24 1.56 -1.95 2.79
N VAL A 25 1.20 -2.87 1.87
CA VAL A 25 1.09 -4.30 2.19
C VAL A 25 2.47 -4.92 2.44
N TYR A 26 3.50 -4.49 1.70
CA TYR A 26 4.86 -5.01 1.89
C TYR A 26 5.49 -4.50 3.18
N ALA A 27 5.28 -3.24 3.54
CA ALA A 27 5.72 -2.70 4.84
C ALA A 27 5.09 -3.48 6.01
N LEU A 28 3.80 -3.78 5.92
CA LEU A 28 3.08 -4.61 6.89
C LEU A 28 3.68 -6.03 6.95
N HIS A 29 3.96 -6.65 5.79
CA HIS A 29 4.60 -7.97 5.71
C HIS A 29 5.95 -8.02 6.41
N ILE A 30 6.80 -7.02 6.20
CA ILE A 30 8.12 -6.95 6.84
C ILE A 30 7.98 -6.90 8.36
N GLN A 31 7.05 -6.09 8.90
CA GLN A 31 6.86 -5.96 10.34
C GLN A 31 6.28 -7.24 10.97
N ASP A 32 5.34 -7.91 10.30
CA ASP A 32 4.85 -9.22 10.74
C ASP A 32 5.98 -10.26 10.76
N ARG A 33 6.84 -10.28 9.73
CA ARG A 33 8.02 -11.16 9.67
C ARG A 33 9.03 -10.89 10.78
N LEU A 34 9.11 -9.65 11.26
CA LEU A 34 9.90 -9.24 12.42
C LEU A 34 9.19 -9.52 13.76
N ASN A 35 8.04 -10.22 13.74
CA ASN A 35 7.21 -10.61 14.87
C ASN A 35 6.61 -9.43 15.67
N TYR A 36 6.35 -8.31 15.02
CA TYR A 36 5.50 -7.27 15.59
C TYR A 36 4.02 -7.69 15.52
N ASP A 37 3.24 -7.16 16.44
CA ASP A 37 1.79 -7.43 16.50
C ASP A 37 1.02 -6.31 15.79
N VAL A 38 0.56 -6.58 14.56
CA VAL A 38 -0.25 -5.62 13.82
C VAL A 38 -1.70 -5.77 14.24
N ASN A 39 -2.26 -4.72 14.85
CA ASN A 39 -3.58 -4.77 15.48
C ASN A 39 -4.68 -4.14 14.66
N CYS A 40 -4.37 -3.20 13.78
CA CYS A 40 -5.35 -2.56 12.89
C CYS A 40 -4.70 -1.96 11.66
N LEU A 41 -5.54 -1.74 10.64
CA LEU A 41 -5.24 -0.96 9.46
C LEU A 41 -5.87 0.43 9.59
N ILE A 42 -5.25 1.44 9.00
CA ILE A 42 -5.72 2.83 8.98
C ILE A 42 -5.68 3.31 7.55
N THR A 43 -6.84 3.69 7.01
CA THR A 43 -7.00 4.11 5.63
C THR A 43 -7.68 5.47 5.58
N ILE A 44 -7.15 6.35 4.75
CA ILE A 44 -7.76 7.64 4.43
C ILE A 44 -8.47 7.52 3.09
N ASP A 45 -9.77 7.76 3.09
CA ASP A 45 -10.65 7.73 1.91
C ASP A 45 -10.88 9.17 1.43
N SER A 46 -10.04 9.62 0.48
CA SER A 46 -10.10 10.99 -0.05
C SER A 46 -11.14 11.11 -1.15
N LYS A 47 -12.00 12.14 -1.06
CA LYS A 47 -12.92 12.51 -2.14
C LYS A 47 -12.18 13.18 -3.32
N ASN A 48 -11.07 13.84 -3.03
CA ASN A 48 -10.23 14.47 -4.05
C ASN A 48 -9.32 13.42 -4.69
N LYS A 49 -9.53 13.14 -5.97
CA LYS A 49 -8.70 12.21 -6.76
C LYS A 49 -7.27 12.71 -6.97
N ASP A 50 -7.04 14.00 -6.80
CA ASP A 50 -5.74 14.65 -6.94
C ASP A 50 -5.11 14.99 -5.57
N SER A 51 -5.59 14.38 -4.48
CA SER A 51 -4.98 14.51 -3.15
C SER A 51 -3.51 14.11 -3.20
N TYR A 52 -2.66 14.94 -2.62
CA TYR A 52 -1.21 14.75 -2.65
C TYR A 52 -0.75 13.51 -1.87
N MET A 53 -1.52 13.09 -0.85
CA MET A 53 -1.15 11.94 0.00
C MET A 53 -2.03 10.72 -0.20
N TYR A 54 -3.28 10.87 -0.65
CA TYR A 54 -4.30 9.82 -0.55
C TYR A 54 -5.18 9.72 -1.81
N HIS A 55 -4.60 9.52 -2.98
CA HIS A 55 -5.35 9.34 -4.22
C HIS A 55 -5.10 7.96 -4.84
N THR A 56 -5.75 6.96 -4.32
CA THR A 56 -5.64 5.60 -4.86
C THR A 56 -6.99 5.18 -5.45
N PRO A 57 -7.06 4.81 -6.74
CA PRO A 57 -8.33 4.43 -7.39
C PRO A 57 -9.06 3.27 -6.73
N THR A 58 -8.35 2.48 -5.93
CA THR A 58 -8.88 1.27 -5.28
C THR A 58 -9.06 1.39 -3.77
N ILE A 59 -8.96 2.61 -3.21
CA ILE A 59 -9.02 2.81 -1.75
C ILE A 59 -10.33 2.30 -1.13
N ASN A 60 -11.45 2.34 -1.88
CA ASN A 60 -12.73 1.81 -1.45
C ASN A 60 -12.73 0.28 -1.25
N LEU A 61 -11.73 -0.43 -1.76
CA LEU A 61 -11.56 -1.87 -1.60
C LEU A 61 -10.71 -2.26 -0.37
N ALA A 62 -10.19 -1.27 0.36
CA ALA A 62 -9.37 -1.51 1.55
C ALA A 62 -10.06 -2.41 2.58
N LYS A 63 -11.39 -2.29 2.72
CA LYS A 63 -12.16 -3.17 3.60
C LYS A 63 -12.11 -4.64 3.17
N LYS A 64 -12.07 -4.93 1.87
CA LYS A 64 -11.97 -6.30 1.36
C LYS A 64 -10.58 -6.90 1.58
N GLN A 65 -9.53 -6.08 1.47
CA GLN A 65 -8.19 -6.55 1.84
C GLN A 65 -8.05 -6.72 3.36
N ALA A 66 -8.66 -5.84 4.17
CA ALA A 66 -8.69 -5.98 5.62
C ALA A 66 -9.38 -7.29 6.06
N GLU A 67 -10.49 -7.66 5.39
CA GLU A 67 -11.18 -8.94 5.56
C GLU A 67 -10.26 -10.11 5.20
N ALA A 68 -9.55 -10.03 4.06
CA ALA A 68 -8.57 -11.04 3.65
C ALA A 68 -7.37 -11.18 4.61
N LEU A 69 -7.03 -10.11 5.32
CA LEU A 69 -5.99 -10.08 6.35
C LEU A 69 -6.47 -10.50 7.73
N GLU A 70 -7.79 -10.58 7.94
CA GLU A 70 -8.43 -10.74 9.25
C GLU A 70 -8.02 -9.65 10.25
N LEU A 71 -7.86 -8.42 9.76
CA LEU A 71 -7.51 -7.26 10.58
C LEU A 71 -8.63 -6.21 10.56
N PRO A 72 -8.92 -5.60 11.72
CA PRO A 72 -9.83 -4.47 11.76
C PRO A 72 -9.25 -3.26 10.99
N ILE A 73 -10.13 -2.44 10.43
CA ILE A 73 -9.73 -1.27 9.65
C ILE A 73 -10.49 -0.02 10.10
N ILE A 74 -9.77 1.05 10.35
CA ILE A 74 -10.29 2.40 10.50
C ILE A 74 -10.26 3.07 9.12
N VAL A 75 -11.41 3.51 8.65
CA VAL A 75 -11.54 4.31 7.43
C VAL A 75 -11.93 5.72 7.83
N GLN A 76 -11.06 6.67 7.59
CA GLN A 76 -11.30 8.10 7.78
C GLN A 76 -11.54 8.76 6.42
N ARG A 77 -12.69 9.41 6.26
CA ARG A 77 -12.97 10.20 5.06
C ARG A 77 -12.35 11.58 5.18
N THR A 78 -11.86 12.09 4.04
CA THR A 78 -11.33 13.43 3.89
C THR A 78 -11.85 14.09 2.62
N GLU A 79 -11.99 15.40 2.63
CA GLU A 79 -12.26 16.18 1.42
C GLU A 79 -10.99 16.25 0.52
N GLY A 80 -9.81 15.91 1.05
CA GLY A 80 -8.55 15.85 0.31
C GLY A 80 -7.91 17.22 0.09
N GLU A 81 -8.18 18.17 0.97
CA GLU A 81 -7.49 19.46 0.98
C GLU A 81 -6.15 19.33 1.69
N LYS A 82 -5.11 19.89 1.06
CA LYS A 82 -3.76 19.89 1.63
C LYS A 82 -3.76 20.48 3.04
N GLU A 83 -2.99 19.90 3.97
CA GLU A 83 -2.93 20.23 5.41
C GLU A 83 -4.20 19.87 6.22
N ILE A 84 -5.42 19.91 5.64
CA ILE A 84 -6.63 19.43 6.32
C ILE A 84 -6.59 17.90 6.43
N GLU A 85 -6.19 17.22 5.37
CA GLU A 85 -6.03 15.76 5.35
C GLU A 85 -5.06 15.24 6.43
N LEU A 86 -4.09 16.07 6.89
CA LEU A 86 -3.18 15.72 7.99
C LEU A 86 -3.88 15.69 9.36
N LYS A 87 -4.83 16.61 9.59
CA LYS A 87 -5.64 16.61 10.81
C LYS A 87 -6.53 15.37 10.86
N GLU A 88 -7.08 14.99 9.72
CA GLU A 88 -7.92 13.80 9.60
C GLU A 88 -7.10 12.51 9.75
N LEU A 89 -5.85 12.49 9.25
CA LEU A 89 -4.91 11.41 9.54
C LEU A 89 -4.60 11.32 11.04
N GLU A 90 -4.32 12.46 11.69
CA GLU A 90 -4.06 12.53 13.14
C GLU A 90 -5.26 11.98 13.93
N LEU A 91 -6.49 12.34 13.57
CA LEU A 91 -7.71 11.82 14.18
C LEU A 91 -7.83 10.29 14.01
N ALA A 92 -7.56 9.77 12.81
CA ALA A 92 -7.60 8.33 12.54
C ALA A 92 -6.54 7.57 13.36
N MET A 93 -5.32 8.10 13.45
CA MET A 93 -4.23 7.51 14.24
C MET A 93 -4.53 7.58 15.74
N LYS A 94 -5.12 8.68 16.23
CA LYS A 94 -5.59 8.83 17.62
C LYS A 94 -6.65 7.77 17.94
N LYS A 95 -7.65 7.61 17.06
CA LYS A 95 -8.68 6.59 17.19
C LYS A 95 -8.06 5.19 17.25
N ALA A 96 -7.11 4.88 16.38
CA ALA A 96 -6.39 3.60 16.40
C ALA A 96 -5.66 3.38 17.75
N LYS A 97 -5.02 4.42 18.28
CA LYS A 97 -4.36 4.35 19.58
C LYS A 97 -5.35 4.07 20.72
N GLU A 98 -6.51 4.70 20.71
CA GLU A 98 -7.53 4.56 21.76
C GLU A 98 -8.25 3.21 21.68
N GLU A 99 -8.64 2.75 20.50
CA GLU A 99 -9.42 1.51 20.32
C GLU A 99 -8.53 0.25 20.34
N TYR A 100 -7.40 0.26 19.61
CA TYR A 100 -6.54 -0.92 19.42
C TYR A 100 -5.28 -0.90 20.27
N LYS A 101 -5.10 0.14 21.11
CA LYS A 101 -3.94 0.30 22.01
C LYS A 101 -2.61 0.20 21.28
N ILE A 102 -2.54 0.73 20.06
CA ILE A 102 -1.31 0.74 19.29
C ILE A 102 -0.25 1.64 19.94
N GLN A 103 1.00 1.30 19.75
CA GLN A 103 2.17 1.98 20.30
C GLN A 103 3.09 2.49 19.17
N GLY A 104 2.75 2.17 17.94
CA GLY A 104 3.47 2.64 16.76
C GLY A 104 2.66 2.48 15.48
N ILE A 105 3.16 3.14 14.43
CA ILE A 105 2.60 3.18 13.09
C ILE A 105 3.59 2.59 12.09
N ILE A 106 3.08 1.79 11.18
CA ILE A 106 3.80 1.28 10.00
C ILE A 106 3.40 2.14 8.81
N THR A 107 4.39 2.61 8.04
CA THR A 107 4.17 3.31 6.77
C THR A 107 4.93 2.65 5.63
N GLY A 108 4.35 2.70 4.43
CA GLY A 108 4.95 2.18 3.19
C GLY A 108 5.83 3.19 2.45
N ALA A 109 6.14 4.36 3.03
CA ALA A 109 6.95 5.38 2.38
C ALA A 109 8.36 4.86 2.01
N ILE A 110 8.77 5.09 0.75
CA ILE A 110 10.08 4.65 0.24
C ILE A 110 11.04 5.84 0.13
N PHE A 111 10.64 6.96 -0.50
CA PHE A 111 11.51 8.13 -0.74
C PHE A 111 10.83 9.48 -0.47
N SER A 112 9.53 9.53 -0.22
CA SER A 112 8.80 10.79 -0.01
C SER A 112 9.11 11.39 1.36
N ASN A 113 10.10 12.30 1.42
CA ASN A 113 10.40 13.05 2.64
C ASN A 113 9.17 13.79 3.18
N TYR A 114 8.33 14.35 2.28
CA TYR A 114 7.11 15.05 2.68
C TYR A 114 6.18 14.14 3.48
N GLN A 115 5.85 12.97 2.93
CA GLN A 115 4.96 12.01 3.60
C GLN A 115 5.57 11.54 4.93
N ARG A 116 6.84 11.17 4.93
CA ARG A 116 7.53 10.68 6.12
C ARG A 116 7.53 11.71 7.24
N THR A 117 8.00 12.93 6.98
CA THR A 117 8.08 13.98 8.01
C THR A 117 6.72 14.26 8.62
N ARG A 118 5.65 14.35 7.80
CA ARG A 118 4.30 14.59 8.31
C ARG A 118 3.78 13.45 9.18
N ILE A 119 4.04 12.21 8.79
CA ILE A 119 3.65 11.04 9.60
C ILE A 119 4.45 11.01 10.91
N GLU A 120 5.76 11.28 10.87
CA GLU A 120 6.62 11.34 12.07
C GLU A 120 6.16 12.44 13.03
N GLU A 121 5.84 13.66 12.56
CA GLU A 121 5.28 14.76 13.36
C GLU A 121 3.98 14.35 14.08
N ILE A 122 3.08 13.64 13.39
CA ILE A 122 1.84 13.14 13.99
C ILE A 122 2.14 12.04 15.02
N CYS A 123 3.07 11.13 14.70
CA CYS A 123 3.50 10.10 15.65
C CYS A 123 4.05 10.70 16.95
N ASP A 124 4.89 11.73 16.84
CA ASP A 124 5.47 12.41 17.99
C ASP A 124 4.38 13.07 18.87
N LYS A 125 3.45 13.81 18.25
CA LYS A 125 2.31 14.40 18.96
C LYS A 125 1.46 13.35 19.70
N LEU A 126 1.28 12.19 19.08
CA LEU A 126 0.49 11.10 19.65
C LEU A 126 1.31 10.16 20.55
N ASN A 127 2.60 10.42 20.75
CA ASN A 127 3.52 9.52 21.47
C ASN A 127 3.42 8.08 20.91
N LEU A 128 3.59 7.94 19.58
CA LEU A 128 3.65 6.70 18.83
C LEU A 128 5.03 6.56 18.18
N LYS A 129 5.52 5.34 18.03
CA LYS A 129 6.73 5.07 17.24
C LYS A 129 6.38 5.02 15.75
N CYS A 130 7.23 5.57 14.88
CA CYS A 130 7.09 5.47 13.43
C CYS A 130 8.02 4.39 12.87
N TYR A 131 7.48 3.48 12.04
CA TYR A 131 8.22 2.41 11.37
C TYR A 131 8.06 2.54 9.86
N SER A 132 9.15 2.84 9.16
CA SER A 132 9.21 2.96 7.70
C SER A 132 10.16 1.89 7.14
N PRO A 133 9.75 0.60 7.08
CA PRO A 133 10.67 -0.49 6.74
C PRO A 133 11.20 -0.45 5.30
N LEU A 134 10.56 0.32 4.42
CA LEU A 134 10.96 0.47 3.02
C LEU A 134 11.82 1.73 2.78
N TRP A 135 12.05 2.54 3.81
CA TRP A 135 12.71 3.83 3.66
C TRP A 135 14.11 3.69 3.05
N HIS A 136 14.35 4.42 1.96
CA HIS A 136 15.56 4.39 1.14
C HIS A 136 15.93 3.01 0.58
N MET A 137 15.00 2.06 0.56
CA MET A 137 15.25 0.78 -0.09
C MET A 137 15.33 0.98 -1.61
N ASN A 138 16.33 0.35 -2.24
CA ASN A 138 16.47 0.40 -3.70
C ASN A 138 15.20 -0.10 -4.39
N GLN A 139 14.68 0.67 -5.36
CA GLN A 139 13.41 0.44 -6.03
C GLN A 139 13.33 -0.92 -6.73
N GLU A 140 14.38 -1.31 -7.45
CA GLU A 140 14.46 -2.61 -8.11
C GLU A 140 14.43 -3.75 -7.08
N THR A 141 15.14 -3.57 -5.96
CA THR A 141 15.14 -4.52 -4.84
C THR A 141 13.74 -4.66 -4.22
N VAL A 142 13.00 -3.57 -4.03
CA VAL A 142 11.61 -3.60 -3.55
C VAL A 142 10.76 -4.45 -4.47
N MET A 143 10.80 -4.18 -5.79
CA MET A 143 9.97 -4.88 -6.77
C MET A 143 10.34 -6.37 -6.89
N LYS A 144 11.63 -6.71 -6.90
CA LYS A 144 12.09 -8.10 -6.91
C LYS A 144 11.70 -8.85 -5.63
N ASN A 145 11.82 -8.20 -4.47
CA ASN A 145 11.44 -8.80 -3.20
C ASN A 145 9.93 -9.05 -3.08
N LEU A 146 9.08 -8.22 -3.66
CA LEU A 146 7.64 -8.48 -3.75
C LEU A 146 7.38 -9.82 -4.45
N LEU A 147 7.98 -10.05 -5.63
CA LEU A 147 7.82 -11.32 -6.35
C LEU A 147 8.42 -12.50 -5.58
N LYS A 148 9.61 -12.35 -5.02
CA LYS A 148 10.29 -13.37 -4.21
C LYS A 148 9.48 -13.79 -2.96
N ASN A 149 8.66 -12.88 -2.45
CA ASN A 149 7.76 -13.14 -1.33
C ASN A 149 6.33 -13.47 -1.78
N ASP A 150 6.13 -13.95 -3.02
CA ASP A 150 4.85 -14.43 -3.56
C ASP A 150 3.71 -13.39 -3.55
N PHE A 151 4.03 -12.10 -3.61
CA PHE A 151 3.01 -11.07 -3.80
C PHE A 151 2.41 -11.15 -5.19
N LYS A 152 1.08 -11.12 -5.26
CA LYS A 152 0.32 -10.99 -6.52
C LYS A 152 -0.36 -9.63 -6.51
N PHE A 153 0.06 -8.76 -7.38
CA PHE A 153 -0.49 -7.41 -7.50
C PHE A 153 -0.58 -6.99 -8.97
N ILE A 154 -1.44 -6.03 -9.23
CA ILE A 154 -1.69 -5.45 -10.54
C ILE A 154 -1.44 -3.95 -10.51
N MET A 155 -1.25 -3.35 -11.68
CA MET A 155 -1.36 -1.90 -11.84
C MET A 155 -2.82 -1.52 -12.06
N THR A 156 -3.26 -0.45 -11.38
CA THR A 156 -4.63 0.11 -11.47
C THR A 156 -4.65 1.49 -12.10
N LYS A 157 -3.52 2.17 -12.16
CA LYS A 157 -3.35 3.45 -12.86
C LYS A 157 -1.97 3.49 -13.49
N ILE A 158 -1.87 4.12 -14.64
CA ILE A 158 -0.63 4.51 -15.30
C ILE A 158 -0.73 5.98 -15.67
N ALA A 159 0.38 6.74 -15.51
CA ALA A 159 0.42 8.17 -15.75
C ALA A 159 1.82 8.66 -16.16
N ALA A 160 2.53 7.91 -17.02
CA ALA A 160 3.85 8.30 -17.50
C ALA A 160 4.16 7.75 -18.90
N GLU A 161 5.03 8.45 -19.63
CA GLU A 161 5.54 7.98 -20.90
C GLU A 161 6.21 6.61 -20.79
N GLY A 162 6.02 5.78 -21.81
CA GLY A 162 6.53 4.39 -21.84
C GLY A 162 5.56 3.34 -21.31
N PHE A 163 4.48 3.75 -20.64
CA PHE A 163 3.37 2.84 -20.31
C PHE A 163 2.31 2.84 -21.41
N SER A 164 1.51 1.78 -21.41
CA SER A 164 0.30 1.65 -22.24
C SER A 164 -0.81 0.99 -21.42
N PRO A 165 -2.10 1.13 -21.80
CA PRO A 165 -3.21 0.50 -21.08
C PRO A 165 -3.08 -1.01 -20.86
N GLU A 166 -2.24 -1.70 -21.66
CA GLU A 166 -1.96 -3.12 -21.52
C GLU A 166 -1.29 -3.51 -20.20
N TRP A 167 -0.67 -2.56 -19.51
CA TRP A 167 -0.11 -2.80 -18.17
C TRP A 167 -1.17 -3.00 -17.10
N LEU A 168 -2.37 -2.46 -17.32
CA LEU A 168 -3.43 -2.46 -16.33
C LEU A 168 -4.07 -3.82 -16.18
N GLY A 169 -4.32 -4.23 -14.93
CA GLY A 169 -5.02 -5.47 -14.60
C GLY A 169 -4.21 -6.75 -14.77
N GLN A 170 -2.99 -6.68 -15.29
CA GLN A 170 -2.10 -7.85 -15.37
C GLN A 170 -1.36 -8.07 -14.06
N ILE A 171 -1.24 -9.33 -13.64
CA ILE A 171 -0.40 -9.68 -12.48
C ILE A 171 1.06 -9.42 -12.85
N ILE A 172 1.70 -8.56 -12.07
CA ILE A 172 3.09 -8.20 -12.28
C ILE A 172 3.99 -9.41 -12.04
N ASN A 173 4.94 -9.64 -12.95
CA ASN A 173 5.90 -10.73 -12.92
C ASN A 173 7.32 -10.22 -13.30
N GLU A 174 8.30 -11.12 -13.37
CA GLU A 174 9.70 -10.78 -13.66
C GLU A 174 9.86 -10.02 -14.98
N LYS A 175 9.15 -10.43 -16.05
CA LYS A 175 9.20 -9.74 -17.36
C LYS A 175 8.70 -8.28 -17.26
N HIS A 176 7.71 -8.03 -16.42
CA HIS A 176 7.24 -6.66 -16.17
C HIS A 176 8.31 -5.83 -15.44
N ILE A 177 9.01 -6.42 -14.47
CA ILE A 177 10.09 -5.73 -13.75
C ILE A 177 11.26 -5.43 -14.70
N GLU A 178 11.63 -6.35 -15.58
CA GLU A 178 12.65 -6.12 -16.60
C GLU A 178 12.26 -4.95 -17.53
N LYS A 179 11.00 -4.89 -17.97
CA LYS A 179 10.48 -3.76 -18.74
C LYS A 179 10.56 -2.45 -17.96
N LEU A 180 10.19 -2.42 -16.66
CA LEU A 180 10.30 -1.24 -15.81
C LEU A 180 11.75 -0.75 -15.69
N ILE A 181 12.71 -1.67 -15.51
CA ILE A 181 14.15 -1.35 -15.49
C ILE A 181 14.58 -0.75 -16.84
N GLY A 182 14.10 -1.30 -17.95
CA GLY A 182 14.34 -0.75 -19.28
C GLY A 182 13.75 0.65 -19.48
N LEU A 183 12.55 0.89 -18.97
CA LEU A 183 11.91 2.22 -18.98
C LEU A 183 12.66 3.21 -18.09
N ASN A 184 13.10 2.80 -16.91
CA ASN A 184 13.91 3.64 -16.02
C ASN A 184 15.20 4.12 -16.73
N LYS A 185 15.92 3.23 -17.39
CA LYS A 185 17.15 3.57 -18.14
C LYS A 185 16.94 4.57 -19.27
N ARG A 186 15.77 4.55 -19.92
CA ARG A 186 15.47 5.37 -21.09
C ARG A 186 14.74 6.67 -20.75
N LEU A 187 13.84 6.63 -19.79
CA LEU A 187 12.88 7.69 -19.50
C LEU A 187 12.98 8.19 -18.04
N ASN A 188 13.90 7.62 -17.27
CA ASN A 188 14.11 7.97 -15.85
C ASN A 188 12.84 7.82 -14.98
N ILE A 189 11.91 6.91 -15.34
CA ILE A 189 10.74 6.62 -14.51
C ILE A 189 11.15 5.93 -13.21
N ASN A 190 10.35 6.09 -12.17
CA ASN A 190 10.57 5.38 -10.91
C ASN A 190 10.10 3.92 -11.03
N ILE A 191 11.00 2.93 -10.81
CA ILE A 191 10.69 1.50 -10.97
C ILE A 191 9.62 1.04 -9.97
N ALA A 192 9.56 1.68 -8.79
CA ALA A 192 8.55 1.40 -7.76
C ALA A 192 7.29 2.27 -7.86
N GLY A 193 7.24 3.24 -8.80
CA GLY A 193 6.08 4.10 -9.02
C GLY A 193 5.92 5.23 -7.99
N GLU A 194 6.99 5.60 -7.27
CA GLU A 194 6.97 6.65 -6.25
C GLU A 194 6.77 8.08 -6.81
N GLY A 195 7.00 8.28 -8.10
CA GLY A 195 6.74 9.55 -8.79
C GLY A 195 5.31 9.69 -9.32
N GLY A 196 4.43 8.74 -9.02
CA GLY A 196 3.06 8.73 -9.52
C GLY A 196 2.91 8.11 -10.92
N GLU A 197 3.97 7.45 -11.42
CA GLU A 197 3.96 6.82 -12.75
C GLU A 197 2.90 5.71 -12.86
N PHE A 198 2.64 5.04 -11.76
CA PHE A 198 1.60 4.03 -11.67
C PHE A 198 1.13 3.79 -10.24
N GLU A 199 -0.10 3.30 -10.08
CA GLU A 199 -0.64 2.82 -8.83
C GLU A 199 -0.92 1.32 -8.89
N THR A 200 -0.99 0.68 -7.71
CA THR A 200 -1.11 -0.78 -7.62
C THR A 200 -2.21 -1.22 -6.66
N PHE A 201 -2.73 -2.43 -6.88
CA PHE A 201 -3.63 -3.13 -5.99
C PHE A 201 -3.14 -4.56 -5.75
N VAL A 202 -3.02 -4.95 -4.48
CA VAL A 202 -2.57 -6.30 -4.10
C VAL A 202 -3.76 -7.26 -4.08
N LEU A 203 -3.62 -8.37 -4.81
CA LEU A 203 -4.63 -9.43 -4.89
C LEU A 203 -4.34 -10.56 -3.91
N ASP A 204 -3.06 -10.83 -3.66
CA ASP A 204 -2.61 -11.85 -2.72
C ASP A 204 -1.22 -11.52 -2.18
N ALA A 205 -0.98 -11.88 -0.93
CA ALA A 205 0.30 -11.79 -0.24
C ALA A 205 0.37 -12.86 0.85
N PRO A 206 1.57 -13.23 1.36
CA PRO A 206 1.70 -14.29 2.39
C PRO A 206 0.89 -14.04 3.66
N LEU A 207 0.61 -12.78 3.99
CA LEU A 207 -0.21 -12.36 5.13
C LEU A 207 -1.70 -12.60 4.94
N PHE A 208 -2.19 -12.56 3.70
CA PHE A 208 -3.61 -12.73 3.41
C PHE A 208 -4.04 -14.14 3.76
N LYS A 209 -5.19 -14.29 4.40
CA LYS A 209 -5.81 -15.60 4.69
C LYS A 209 -6.63 -16.09 3.50
N GLN A 210 -7.16 -15.14 2.73
CA GLN A 210 -7.90 -15.38 1.51
C GLN A 210 -7.32 -14.51 0.39
N LYS A 211 -7.34 -14.98 -0.85
CA LYS A 211 -6.94 -14.18 -2.03
C LYS A 211 -8.12 -13.41 -2.58
N LEU A 212 -7.87 -12.26 -3.17
CA LEU A 212 -8.88 -11.47 -3.87
C LEU A 212 -8.93 -11.86 -5.35
N LYS A 213 -10.15 -12.04 -5.86
CA LYS A 213 -10.42 -12.22 -7.29
C LYS A 213 -11.22 -11.04 -7.80
N ILE A 214 -10.76 -10.44 -8.87
CA ILE A 214 -11.48 -9.34 -9.53
C ILE A 214 -12.63 -9.93 -10.34
N GLU A 215 -13.85 -9.43 -10.09
CA GLU A 215 -15.07 -9.85 -10.76
C GLU A 215 -15.53 -8.85 -11.84
N LYS A 216 -15.28 -7.55 -11.60
CA LYS A 216 -15.71 -6.50 -12.50
C LYS A 216 -14.78 -5.31 -12.45
N THR A 217 -14.38 -4.83 -13.62
CA THR A 217 -13.59 -3.62 -13.78
C THR A 217 -14.21 -2.70 -14.82
N LYS A 218 -13.75 -1.44 -14.80
CA LYS A 218 -13.95 -0.46 -15.86
C LYS A 218 -12.62 0.19 -16.16
N MET A 219 -12.26 0.30 -17.43
CA MET A 219 -11.05 1.01 -17.87
C MET A 219 -11.45 2.36 -18.45
N ASP A 220 -10.85 3.40 -17.95
CA ASP A 220 -10.96 4.77 -18.48
C ASP A 220 -9.59 5.17 -19.02
N LYS A 221 -9.52 5.46 -20.34
CA LYS A 221 -8.29 5.87 -21.03
C LYS A 221 -8.31 7.37 -21.23
N GLU A 222 -7.35 8.08 -20.63
CA GLU A 222 -7.20 9.52 -20.76
C GLU A 222 -6.26 9.89 -21.92
N SER A 223 -5.21 9.08 -22.14
CA SER A 223 -4.25 9.22 -23.24
C SER A 223 -3.60 7.89 -23.62
N ASN A 224 -2.59 7.90 -24.48
CA ASN A 224 -1.81 6.69 -24.78
C ASN A 224 -0.94 6.23 -23.60
N HIS A 225 -0.60 7.15 -22.68
CA HIS A 225 0.29 6.93 -21.55
C HIS A 225 -0.38 7.17 -20.19
N SER A 226 -1.69 7.46 -20.19
CA SER A 226 -2.48 7.66 -18.99
C SER A 226 -3.81 6.90 -19.09
N ALA A 227 -4.04 6.00 -18.15
CA ALA A 227 -5.28 5.23 -18.05
C ALA A 227 -5.49 4.74 -16.62
N THR A 228 -6.76 4.54 -16.25
CA THR A 228 -7.17 4.08 -14.94
C THR A 228 -8.05 2.84 -15.07
N LEU A 229 -7.74 1.79 -14.31
CA LEU A 229 -8.55 0.59 -14.14
C LEU A 229 -9.30 0.68 -12.81
N THR A 230 -10.56 1.04 -12.86
CA THR A 230 -11.45 1.04 -11.69
C THR A 230 -11.91 -0.38 -11.40
N ILE A 231 -11.63 -0.88 -10.20
CA ILE A 231 -12.12 -2.17 -9.73
C ILE A 231 -13.48 -1.94 -9.08
N ASN A 232 -14.55 -2.45 -9.70
CA ASN A 232 -15.91 -2.26 -9.25
C ASN A 232 -16.37 -3.36 -8.28
N LYS A 233 -15.82 -4.58 -8.42
CA LYS A 233 -16.20 -5.71 -7.58
C LYS A 233 -15.06 -6.71 -7.45
N VAL A 234 -14.83 -7.17 -6.22
CA VAL A 234 -13.95 -8.29 -5.88
C VAL A 234 -14.68 -9.29 -5.00
N SER A 235 -14.24 -10.54 -5.05
CA SER A 235 -14.64 -11.61 -4.14
C SER A 235 -13.42 -12.19 -3.42
N LEU A 236 -13.65 -12.81 -2.27
CA LEU A 236 -12.63 -13.51 -1.50
C LEU A 236 -12.71 -15.02 -1.80
N HIS A 237 -11.56 -15.63 -1.97
CA HIS A 237 -11.41 -17.05 -2.26
C HIS A 237 -10.36 -17.66 -1.36
N GLU A 238 -10.53 -18.93 -1.01
CA GLU A 238 -9.51 -19.72 -0.33
C GLU A 238 -8.21 -19.78 -1.14
N LYS A 239 -7.09 -19.92 -0.46
CA LYS A 239 -5.77 -20.02 -1.08
C LYS A 239 -5.45 -21.43 -1.55
#